data_00690e1878002eb84012b5971fc32fdb
#
_entry.id   00690e1878002eb84012b5971fc32fdb
#
_cell.length_a   1.000
_cell.length_b   1.000
_cell.length_c   1.000
_cell.angle_alpha   90.00
_cell.angle_beta   90.00
_cell.angle_gamma   90.00
#
_symmetry.space_group_name_H-M   'P 1'
#
loop_
_entity.id
_entity.type
_entity.pdbx_description
1 polymer ?
#
loop_
_entity_poly.entity_id
_entity_poly.type
_entity_poly.pdbx_seq_one_letter_code
_entity_poly.pdbx_strand_id
1 'polypeptide(L)'
;MRSSLFRRLPVLVFLLVNGLSVAQDSEFVFYSDLANDWYVGGDYFEWTSTTEDNNAAKVNVFYRTWGDESKPKLVLIHGFPNSSFDYYKMIPYLEDEYHIAALDFPGSGFSDKPLDGYNYMLAENAEIVDHFVREVVGFEDFALFTHDRGVSIGLAFLGNYLDNPSPGYTVNYHFLSNSGMFLPLANLVPFQLTLLDADAGERMIQARSAQPRRTEGEPES
;
A
#
# COMPACT_ATOMS: atom_id res chain seq x y z
N MET A 1 68.48 -29.55 -1.06
CA MET A 1 67.85 -28.22 -1.02
C MET A 1 66.50 -28.32 -1.70
N ARG A 2 65.43 -28.44 -0.95
CA ARG A 2 64.05 -28.46 -1.41
C ARG A 2 63.33 -27.26 -0.78
N SER A 3 63.00 -26.27 -1.56
CA SER A 3 62.17 -25.13 -1.15
C SER A 3 60.71 -25.46 -1.35
N SER A 4 59.95 -25.54 -0.26
CA SER A 4 58.50 -25.70 -0.24
C SER A 4 57.84 -24.34 -0.40
N LEU A 5 57.14 -24.16 -1.50
CA LEU A 5 56.25 -23.02 -1.75
C LEU A 5 54.94 -23.24 -1.00
N PHE A 6 54.75 -22.54 0.10
CA PHE A 6 53.42 -22.41 0.73
C PHE A 6 52.56 -21.42 -0.04
N ARG A 7 51.61 -21.92 -0.82
CA ARG A 7 50.50 -21.12 -1.37
C ARG A 7 49.53 -20.76 -0.25
N ARG A 8 49.50 -19.48 0.10
CA ARG A 8 48.44 -18.94 0.97
C ARG A 8 47.17 -18.78 0.15
N LEU A 9 46.12 -19.55 0.49
CA LEU A 9 44.76 -19.28 0.04
C LEU A 9 44.25 -18.03 0.79
N PRO A 10 43.56 -17.09 0.12
CA PRO A 10 42.86 -16.04 0.81
C PRO A 10 41.57 -16.63 1.45
N VAL A 11 41.47 -16.50 2.73
CA VAL A 11 40.22 -16.76 3.46
C VAL A 11 39.24 -15.64 3.11
N LEU A 12 38.23 -15.97 2.31
CA LEU A 12 37.11 -15.07 2.03
C LEU A 12 36.23 -15.03 3.29
N VAL A 13 36.34 -13.95 4.07
CA VAL A 13 35.45 -13.68 5.18
C VAL A 13 34.15 -13.15 4.59
N PHE A 14 33.11 -14.00 4.54
CA PHE A 14 31.74 -13.57 4.34
C PHE A 14 31.29 -12.82 5.61
N LEU A 15 31.31 -11.50 5.58
CA LEU A 15 30.57 -10.68 6.53
C LEU A 15 29.07 -10.86 6.20
N LEU A 16 28.42 -11.72 6.96
CA LEU A 16 26.97 -11.69 7.11
C LEU A 16 26.63 -10.32 7.75
N VAL A 17 26.25 -9.38 6.92
CA VAL A 17 25.56 -8.19 7.38
C VAL A 17 24.16 -8.68 7.78
N ASN A 18 24.00 -9.08 9.03
CA ASN A 18 22.68 -9.12 9.63
C ASN A 18 22.14 -7.71 9.53
N GLY A 19 21.18 -7.48 8.66
CA GLY A 19 20.37 -6.28 8.65
C GLY A 19 19.77 -6.14 10.04
N LEU A 20 20.37 -5.29 10.86
CA LEU A 20 19.70 -4.73 12.02
C LEU A 20 18.54 -3.91 11.41
N SER A 21 17.35 -4.51 11.41
CA SER A 21 16.11 -3.76 11.34
C SER A 21 16.21 -2.72 12.45
N VAL A 22 16.50 -1.48 12.11
CA VAL A 22 16.34 -0.36 13.03
C VAL A 22 14.85 -0.32 13.26
N ALA A 23 14.41 -0.81 14.43
CA ALA A 23 13.07 -0.56 14.89
C ALA A 23 12.88 0.95 14.84
N GLN A 24 12.12 1.42 13.88
CA GLN A 24 11.71 2.80 13.79
C GLN A 24 10.89 3.03 15.06
N ASP A 25 11.37 3.87 15.98
CA ASP A 25 10.60 4.26 17.17
C ASP A 25 9.25 4.76 16.65
N SER A 26 8.18 3.97 16.86
CA SER A 26 6.89 4.25 16.26
C SER A 26 6.32 5.52 16.88
N GLU A 27 6.11 6.56 16.07
CA GLU A 27 5.29 7.73 16.45
C GLU A 27 3.81 7.36 16.69
N PHE A 28 3.44 6.09 16.45
CA PHE A 28 2.07 5.62 16.57
C PHE A 28 1.73 5.21 18.00
N VAL A 29 0.62 5.75 18.51
CA VAL A 29 0.00 5.30 19.76
C VAL A 29 -1.08 4.28 19.40
N PHE A 30 -0.90 3.05 19.84
CA PHE A 30 -1.87 1.97 19.59
C PHE A 30 -2.86 1.83 20.74
N TYR A 31 -4.16 1.85 20.40
CA TYR A 31 -5.26 1.64 21.34
C TYR A 31 -5.80 0.21 21.34
N SER A 32 -5.24 -0.68 20.48
CA SER A 32 -5.56 -2.09 20.47
C SER A 32 -4.33 -2.92 20.11
N ASP A 33 -4.23 -4.10 20.74
CA ASP A 33 -3.17 -5.07 20.44
C ASP A 33 -3.19 -5.50 18.97
N LEU A 34 -4.39 -5.64 18.40
CA LEU A 34 -4.56 -6.00 16.99
C LEU A 34 -3.95 -4.97 16.03
N ALA A 35 -4.13 -3.68 16.30
CA ALA A 35 -3.53 -2.62 15.48
C ALA A 35 -2.01 -2.59 15.62
N ASN A 36 -1.51 -2.81 16.84
CA ASN A 36 -0.09 -2.94 17.11
C ASN A 36 0.51 -4.15 16.38
N ASP A 37 -0.14 -5.32 16.46
CA ASP A 37 0.31 -6.53 15.77
C ASP A 37 0.28 -6.37 14.25
N TRP A 38 -0.71 -5.62 13.75
CA TRP A 38 -0.77 -5.29 12.33
C TRP A 38 0.44 -4.48 11.90
N TYR A 39 0.78 -3.45 12.64
CA TYR A 39 1.93 -2.58 12.39
C TYR A 39 3.26 -3.35 12.49
N VAL A 40 3.48 -4.06 13.59
CA VAL A 40 4.72 -4.80 13.87
C VAL A 40 4.97 -5.92 12.84
N GLY A 41 3.91 -6.52 12.32
CA GLY A 41 4.01 -7.57 11.30
C GLY A 41 4.18 -7.05 9.87
N GLY A 42 4.21 -5.74 9.66
CA GLY A 42 4.41 -5.12 8.34
C GLY A 42 5.83 -4.63 8.11
N ASP A 43 6.04 -4.06 6.94
CA ASP A 43 7.31 -3.49 6.50
C ASP A 43 7.04 -2.28 5.60
N TYR A 44 8.08 -1.63 5.10
CA TYR A 44 8.00 -0.45 4.27
C TYR A 44 8.85 -0.58 3.01
N PHE A 45 8.37 0.01 1.93
CA PHE A 45 9.22 0.31 0.77
C PHE A 45 9.16 1.80 0.44
N GLU A 46 10.24 2.33 -0.09
CA GLU A 46 10.29 3.72 -0.55
C GLU A 46 9.71 3.81 -1.95
N TRP A 47 8.75 4.71 -2.14
CA TRP A 47 8.23 5.10 -3.43
C TRP A 47 8.71 6.51 -3.78
N THR A 48 9.21 6.70 -5.00
CA THR A 48 9.49 8.02 -5.55
C THR A 48 8.33 8.44 -6.44
N SER A 49 7.66 9.52 -6.09
CA SER A 49 6.48 9.99 -6.82
C SER A 49 6.78 10.24 -8.29
N THR A 50 5.89 9.75 -9.17
CA THR A 50 5.91 9.95 -10.62
C THR A 50 5.03 11.13 -11.04
N THR A 51 4.18 11.64 -10.14
CA THR A 51 3.36 12.83 -10.36
C THR A 51 4.24 14.07 -10.43
N GLU A 52 4.17 14.81 -11.55
CA GLU A 52 5.04 15.96 -11.84
C GLU A 52 5.01 17.00 -10.71
N ASP A 53 3.80 17.34 -10.22
CA ASP A 53 3.60 18.33 -9.14
C ASP A 53 4.28 17.91 -7.82
N ASN A 54 4.51 16.62 -7.61
CA ASN A 54 5.16 16.11 -6.40
C ASN A 54 6.70 16.20 -6.46
N ASN A 55 7.26 16.64 -7.57
CA ASN A 55 8.68 16.89 -7.74
C ASN A 55 9.58 15.73 -7.24
N ALA A 56 9.23 14.51 -7.62
CA ALA A 56 9.92 13.28 -7.21
C ALA A 56 10.04 13.10 -5.68
N ALA A 57 9.04 13.55 -4.94
CA ALA A 57 8.96 13.35 -3.49
C ALA A 57 9.03 11.86 -3.16
N LYS A 58 9.77 11.53 -2.09
CA LYS A 58 9.89 10.17 -1.59
C LYS A 58 8.93 9.96 -0.44
N VAL A 59 8.24 8.82 -0.46
CA VAL A 59 7.28 8.43 0.57
C VAL A 59 7.50 6.96 0.94
N ASN A 60 7.39 6.64 2.22
CA ASN A 60 7.42 5.28 2.70
C ASN A 60 6.02 4.70 2.64
N VAL A 61 5.87 3.60 1.94
CA VAL A 61 4.63 2.88 1.75
C VAL A 61 4.65 1.64 2.62
N PHE A 62 3.73 1.58 3.57
CA PHE A 62 3.55 0.42 4.43
C PHE A 62 2.90 -0.74 3.67
N TYR A 63 3.36 -1.96 3.94
CA TYR A 63 2.74 -3.17 3.44
C TYR A 63 2.86 -4.32 4.44
N ARG A 64 2.08 -5.34 4.24
CA ARG A 64 2.15 -6.57 5.02
C ARG A 64 1.80 -7.78 4.17
N THR A 65 2.38 -8.94 4.50
CA THR A 65 2.06 -10.24 3.88
C THR A 65 1.61 -11.24 4.93
N TRP A 66 0.82 -12.24 4.50
CA TRP A 66 0.32 -13.34 5.34
C TRP A 66 0.27 -14.64 4.53
N GLY A 67 0.26 -15.76 5.23
CA GLY A 67 0.19 -17.09 4.63
C GLY A 67 1.54 -17.58 4.08
N ASP A 68 1.52 -18.82 3.59
CA ASP A 68 2.72 -19.49 3.09
C ASP A 68 3.04 -19.02 1.66
N GLU A 69 4.32 -18.69 1.40
CA GLU A 69 4.79 -18.22 0.10
C GLU A 69 4.59 -19.21 -1.05
N SER A 70 4.39 -20.48 -0.77
CA SER A 70 4.12 -21.50 -1.79
C SER A 70 2.67 -21.51 -2.29
N LYS A 71 1.76 -20.81 -1.60
CA LYS A 71 0.33 -20.75 -1.91
C LYS A 71 0.04 -19.80 -3.09
N PRO A 72 -1.15 -19.92 -3.73
CA PRO A 72 -1.62 -18.94 -4.70
C PRO A 72 -1.60 -17.52 -4.14
N LYS A 73 -1.23 -16.54 -4.97
CA LYS A 73 -1.03 -15.15 -4.55
C LYS A 73 -2.34 -14.36 -4.61
N LEU A 74 -2.56 -13.53 -3.58
CA LEU A 74 -3.72 -12.62 -3.51
C LEU A 74 -3.26 -11.24 -3.06
N VAL A 75 -3.55 -10.22 -3.87
CA VAL A 75 -3.28 -8.81 -3.57
C VAL A 75 -4.58 -8.13 -3.16
N LEU A 76 -4.56 -7.42 -2.02
CA LEU A 76 -5.71 -6.71 -1.47
C LEU A 76 -5.49 -5.20 -1.56
N ILE A 77 -6.42 -4.49 -2.20
CA ILE A 77 -6.36 -3.04 -2.43
C ILE A 77 -7.52 -2.36 -1.69
N HIS A 78 -7.19 -1.56 -0.68
CA HIS A 78 -8.14 -0.89 0.19
C HIS A 78 -8.80 0.34 -0.46
N GLY A 79 -9.89 0.80 0.17
CA GLY A 79 -10.64 1.98 -0.21
C GLY A 79 -10.33 3.22 0.62
N PHE A 80 -11.18 4.23 0.48
CA PHE A 80 -11.11 5.50 1.20
C PHE A 80 -12.26 5.60 2.22
N PRO A 81 -12.02 6.13 3.42
CA PRO A 81 -10.77 6.77 3.91
C PRO A 81 -9.84 5.82 4.69
N ASN A 82 -10.00 4.54 4.51
CA ASN A 82 -9.38 3.50 5.32
C ASN A 82 -7.98 3.07 4.83
N SER A 83 -7.56 1.86 5.21
CA SER A 83 -6.24 1.30 4.94
C SER A 83 -6.36 -0.23 4.76
N SER A 84 -5.24 -0.91 4.56
CA SER A 84 -5.19 -2.38 4.51
C SER A 84 -5.78 -3.04 5.76
N PHE A 85 -5.84 -2.34 6.88
CA PHE A 85 -6.43 -2.82 8.13
C PHE A 85 -7.92 -3.19 8.00
N ASP A 86 -8.65 -2.70 7.01
CA ASP A 86 -10.03 -3.11 6.73
C ASP A 86 -10.17 -4.63 6.55
N TYR A 87 -9.11 -5.29 6.12
CA TYR A 87 -9.09 -6.72 5.83
C TYR A 87 -8.79 -7.59 7.07
N TYR A 88 -8.60 -7.01 8.27
CA TYR A 88 -8.17 -7.75 9.46
C TYR A 88 -9.07 -8.93 9.83
N LYS A 89 -10.37 -8.84 9.54
CA LYS A 89 -11.31 -9.95 9.76
C LYS A 89 -11.29 -11.00 8.65
N MET A 90 -10.89 -10.63 7.45
CA MET A 90 -10.88 -11.49 6.28
C MET A 90 -9.62 -12.35 6.21
N ILE A 91 -8.48 -11.79 6.59
CA ILE A 91 -7.17 -12.46 6.52
C ILE A 91 -7.18 -13.85 7.18
N PRO A 92 -7.68 -14.04 8.42
CA PRO A 92 -7.64 -15.34 9.09
C PRO A 92 -8.42 -16.47 8.38
N TYR A 93 -9.32 -16.12 7.46
CA TYR A 93 -10.07 -17.10 6.66
C TYR A 93 -9.38 -17.44 5.32
N LEU A 94 -8.38 -16.67 4.94
CA LEU A 94 -7.73 -16.79 3.64
C LEU A 94 -6.26 -17.17 3.72
N GLU A 95 -5.56 -16.89 4.82
CA GLU A 95 -4.11 -17.08 4.95
C GLU A 95 -3.68 -18.55 4.92
N ASP A 96 -4.60 -19.48 5.23
CA ASP A 96 -4.35 -20.92 5.08
C ASP A 96 -4.37 -21.38 3.62
N GLU A 97 -5.00 -20.62 2.71
CA GLU A 97 -5.20 -20.99 1.30
C GLU A 97 -4.40 -20.09 0.34
N TYR A 98 -4.04 -18.88 0.76
CA TYR A 98 -3.36 -17.89 -0.07
C TYR A 98 -2.13 -17.31 0.61
N HIS A 99 -1.13 -16.96 -0.18
CA HIS A 99 -0.14 -15.97 0.21
C HIS A 99 -0.66 -14.59 -0.15
N ILE A 100 -1.00 -13.81 0.86
CA ILE A 100 -1.71 -12.53 0.74
C ILE A 100 -0.74 -11.38 0.89
N ALA A 101 -0.90 -10.34 0.09
CA ALA A 101 -0.19 -9.09 0.24
C ALA A 101 -1.16 -7.91 0.20
N ALA A 102 -0.97 -6.95 1.10
CA ALA A 102 -1.73 -5.70 1.13
C ALA A 102 -0.81 -4.52 1.44
N LEU A 103 -1.13 -3.35 0.92
CA LEU A 103 -0.38 -2.11 1.18
C LEU A 103 -1.33 -1.01 1.63
N ASP A 104 -0.76 0.01 2.28
CA ASP A 104 -1.43 1.28 2.57
C ASP A 104 -0.96 2.33 1.57
N PHE A 105 -1.87 2.95 0.82
CA PHE A 105 -1.47 4.02 -0.09
C PHE A 105 -0.96 5.26 0.67
N PRO A 106 -0.10 6.09 0.06
CA PRO A 106 0.27 7.38 0.63
C PRO A 106 -0.97 8.15 1.11
N GLY A 107 -0.88 8.71 2.31
CA GLY A 107 -2.01 9.38 2.98
C GLY A 107 -2.91 8.47 3.81
N SER A 108 -2.73 7.15 3.78
CA SER A 108 -3.56 6.15 4.48
C SER A 108 -2.76 5.34 5.49
N GLY A 109 -3.46 4.74 6.44
CA GLY A 109 -2.93 3.74 7.37
C GLY A 109 -1.60 4.12 8.01
N PHE A 110 -0.61 3.26 7.84
CA PHE A 110 0.75 3.43 8.36
C PHE A 110 1.73 4.02 7.35
N SER A 111 1.31 4.24 6.10
CA SER A 111 2.13 4.93 5.11
C SER A 111 2.32 6.41 5.42
N ASP A 112 3.35 7.02 4.84
CA ASP A 112 3.61 8.45 4.96
C ASP A 112 2.40 9.28 4.49
N LYS A 113 2.21 10.43 5.17
CA LYS A 113 1.11 11.37 4.92
C LYS A 113 1.67 12.76 4.64
N PRO A 114 2.38 12.93 3.50
CA PRO A 114 2.89 14.25 3.13
C PRO A 114 1.75 15.26 3.06
N LEU A 115 1.95 16.46 3.60
CA LEU A 115 0.91 17.46 3.75
C LEU A 115 1.02 18.56 2.70
N ASP A 116 2.13 19.27 2.69
CA ASP A 116 2.26 20.51 1.95
C ASP A 116 2.46 20.28 0.44
N GLY A 117 1.39 20.48 -0.32
CA GLY A 117 1.42 20.46 -1.78
C GLY A 117 1.56 19.09 -2.42
N TYR A 118 1.50 18.01 -1.66
CA TYR A 118 1.52 16.67 -2.24
C TYR A 118 0.21 16.34 -2.95
N ASN A 119 0.30 15.99 -4.21
CA ASN A 119 -0.84 15.64 -5.04
C ASN A 119 -1.08 14.13 -5.04
N TYR A 120 -2.17 13.69 -4.42
CA TYR A 120 -2.56 12.28 -4.27
C TYR A 120 -3.33 11.80 -5.52
N MET A 121 -2.60 11.41 -6.55
CA MET A 121 -3.20 10.98 -7.81
C MET A 121 -3.58 9.50 -7.80
N LEU A 122 -4.79 9.20 -8.30
CA LEU A 122 -5.26 7.81 -8.43
C LEU A 122 -4.40 7.03 -9.44
N ALA A 123 -3.96 7.68 -10.52
CA ALA A 123 -3.10 7.05 -11.52
C ALA A 123 -1.77 6.60 -10.90
N GLU A 124 -1.15 7.43 -10.06
CA GLU A 124 0.07 7.08 -9.35
C GLU A 124 -0.13 5.90 -8.39
N ASN A 125 -1.29 5.82 -7.73
CA ASN A 125 -1.59 4.66 -6.89
C ASN A 125 -1.62 3.35 -7.70
N ALA A 126 -2.04 3.39 -8.97
CA ALA A 126 -1.97 2.24 -9.87
C ALA A 126 -0.52 1.85 -10.20
N GLU A 127 0.37 2.83 -10.36
CA GLU A 127 1.81 2.60 -10.56
C GLU A 127 2.48 2.05 -9.29
N ILE A 128 2.05 2.51 -8.11
CA ILE A 128 2.49 1.95 -6.81
C ILE A 128 2.09 0.47 -6.72
N VAL A 129 0.89 0.09 -7.15
CA VAL A 129 0.48 -1.33 -7.19
C VAL A 129 1.37 -2.15 -8.14
N ASP A 130 1.67 -1.63 -9.34
CA ASP A 130 2.57 -2.30 -10.29
C ASP A 130 3.96 -2.52 -9.68
N HIS A 131 4.54 -1.48 -9.09
CA HIS A 131 5.82 -1.56 -8.41
C HIS A 131 5.78 -2.55 -7.23
N PHE A 132 4.73 -2.50 -6.43
CA PHE A 132 4.55 -3.37 -5.27
C PHE A 132 4.52 -4.85 -5.67
N VAL A 133 3.71 -5.23 -6.65
CA VAL A 133 3.60 -6.64 -7.06
C VAL A 133 4.86 -7.14 -7.72
N ARG A 134 5.58 -6.30 -8.44
CA ARG A 134 6.74 -6.67 -9.23
C ARG A 134 8.06 -6.63 -8.47
N GLU A 135 8.30 -5.54 -7.76
CA GLU A 135 9.62 -5.26 -7.17
C GLU A 135 9.66 -5.51 -5.65
N VAL A 136 8.51 -5.43 -4.97
CA VAL A 136 8.48 -5.57 -3.50
C VAL A 136 8.13 -7.00 -3.11
N VAL A 137 6.99 -7.53 -3.57
CA VAL A 137 6.55 -8.89 -3.22
C VAL A 137 6.90 -9.93 -4.28
N GLY A 138 7.29 -9.52 -5.49
CA GLY A 138 7.77 -10.42 -6.54
C GLY A 138 6.72 -11.44 -7.01
N PHE A 139 5.44 -11.05 -7.11
CA PHE A 139 4.38 -11.95 -7.53
C PHE A 139 4.37 -12.11 -9.05
N GLU A 140 4.64 -13.31 -9.54
CA GLU A 140 4.62 -13.64 -10.98
C GLU A 140 3.21 -13.90 -11.51
N ASP A 141 2.31 -14.39 -10.66
CA ASP A 141 0.89 -14.55 -10.95
C ASP A 141 0.05 -14.37 -9.68
N PHE A 142 -1.09 -13.69 -9.77
CA PHE A 142 -1.91 -13.39 -8.61
C PHE A 142 -3.38 -13.10 -8.95
N ALA A 143 -4.24 -13.21 -7.95
CA ALA A 143 -5.57 -12.65 -7.94
C ALA A 143 -5.55 -11.27 -7.27
N LEU A 144 -6.36 -10.34 -7.78
CA LEU A 144 -6.54 -9.00 -7.23
C LEU A 144 -7.92 -8.89 -6.58
N PHE A 145 -8.00 -8.45 -5.34
CA PHE A 145 -9.24 -8.07 -4.68
C PHE A 145 -9.21 -6.58 -4.35
N THR A 146 -10.25 -5.87 -4.78
CA THR A 146 -10.35 -4.42 -4.62
C THR A 146 -11.68 -4.03 -3.99
N HIS A 147 -11.65 -3.01 -3.12
CA HIS A 147 -12.81 -2.50 -2.41
C HIS A 147 -12.88 -0.98 -2.49
N ASP A 148 -14.10 -0.42 -2.63
CA ASP A 148 -14.38 1.03 -2.64
C ASP A 148 -13.50 1.80 -3.65
N ARG A 149 -12.75 2.84 -3.27
CA ARG A 149 -11.80 3.57 -4.12
C ARG A 149 -10.72 2.64 -4.70
N GLY A 150 -10.38 1.56 -3.99
CA GLY A 150 -9.44 0.56 -4.48
C GLY A 150 -9.88 -0.09 -5.79
N VAL A 151 -11.19 -0.14 -6.09
CA VAL A 151 -11.69 -0.62 -7.40
C VAL A 151 -11.24 0.32 -8.52
N SER A 152 -11.33 1.63 -8.33
CA SER A 152 -10.87 2.59 -9.34
C SER A 152 -9.36 2.51 -9.57
N ILE A 153 -8.59 2.29 -8.50
CA ILE A 153 -7.14 2.07 -8.57
C ILE A 153 -6.84 0.76 -9.31
N GLY A 154 -7.51 -0.34 -8.93
CA GLY A 154 -7.33 -1.64 -9.57
C GLY A 154 -7.71 -1.65 -11.05
N LEU A 155 -8.72 -0.88 -11.46
CA LEU A 155 -9.07 -0.73 -12.88
C LEU A 155 -8.03 0.10 -13.65
N ALA A 156 -7.48 1.16 -13.05
CA ALA A 156 -6.38 1.91 -13.65
C ALA A 156 -5.13 1.04 -13.79
N PHE A 157 -4.80 0.24 -12.74
CA PHE A 157 -3.74 -0.75 -12.78
C PHE A 157 -3.95 -1.79 -13.89
N LEU A 158 -5.16 -2.35 -14.04
CA LEU A 158 -5.47 -3.28 -15.11
C LEU A 158 -5.41 -2.63 -16.49
N GLY A 159 -5.79 -1.36 -16.62
CA GLY A 159 -5.61 -0.61 -17.86
C GLY A 159 -4.14 -0.57 -18.27
N ASN A 160 -3.27 -0.14 -17.36
CA ASN A 160 -1.81 -0.13 -17.57
C ASN A 160 -1.26 -1.52 -17.88
N TYR A 161 -1.73 -2.55 -17.17
CA TYR A 161 -1.36 -3.95 -17.40
C TYR A 161 -1.72 -4.43 -18.81
N LEU A 162 -2.93 -4.13 -19.29
CA LEU A 162 -3.39 -4.55 -20.62
C LEU A 162 -2.68 -3.80 -21.76
N ASP A 163 -2.27 -2.57 -21.52
CA ASP A 163 -1.52 -1.76 -22.47
C ASP A 163 -0.02 -2.11 -22.50
N ASN A 164 0.49 -2.83 -21.49
CA ASN A 164 1.88 -3.25 -21.41
C ASN A 164 2.05 -4.63 -22.09
N PRO A 165 2.81 -4.72 -23.20
CA PRO A 165 3.01 -6.00 -23.91
C PRO A 165 3.85 -7.02 -23.12
N SER A 166 4.50 -6.62 -22.03
CA SER A 166 5.37 -7.49 -21.24
C SER A 166 5.41 -7.00 -19.77
N PRO A 167 4.32 -7.17 -19.02
CA PRO A 167 4.22 -6.65 -17.66
C PRO A 167 5.13 -7.39 -16.66
N GLY A 168 5.58 -8.60 -16.97
CA GLY A 168 6.42 -9.43 -16.11
C GLY A 168 5.65 -10.27 -15.10
N TYR A 169 4.30 -10.18 -15.08
CA TYR A 169 3.42 -10.95 -14.22
C TYR A 169 2.08 -11.23 -14.91
N THR A 170 1.23 -12.07 -14.29
CA THR A 170 -0.12 -12.40 -14.76
C THR A 170 -1.16 -12.07 -13.71
N VAL A 171 -2.18 -11.29 -14.06
CA VAL A 171 -3.37 -11.09 -13.23
C VAL A 171 -4.40 -12.15 -13.61
N ASN A 172 -4.57 -13.16 -12.74
CA ASN A 172 -5.46 -14.28 -13.01
C ASN A 172 -6.94 -13.93 -12.84
N TYR A 173 -7.27 -13.17 -11.80
CA TYR A 173 -8.63 -12.76 -11.45
C TYR A 173 -8.64 -11.36 -10.85
N HIS A 174 -9.72 -10.63 -11.07
CA HIS A 174 -9.98 -9.37 -10.37
C HIS A 174 -11.37 -9.43 -9.74
N PHE A 175 -11.41 -9.41 -8.41
CA PHE A 175 -12.62 -9.35 -7.60
C PHE A 175 -12.90 -7.90 -7.22
N LEU A 176 -14.08 -7.40 -7.61
CA LEU A 176 -14.51 -6.03 -7.35
C LEU A 176 -15.58 -6.03 -6.26
N SER A 177 -15.42 -5.21 -5.24
CA SER A 177 -16.35 -5.09 -4.12
C SER A 177 -16.71 -3.63 -3.84
N ASN A 178 -18.01 -3.35 -3.80
CA ASN A 178 -18.62 -2.09 -3.34
C ASN A 178 -17.95 -0.79 -3.86
N SER A 179 -18.12 -0.49 -5.15
CA SER A 179 -17.56 0.73 -5.75
C SER A 179 -18.62 1.59 -6.42
N GLY A 180 -18.41 2.92 -6.33
CA GLY A 180 -19.16 3.94 -7.09
C GLY A 180 -18.62 4.18 -8.50
N MET A 181 -17.89 3.26 -9.09
CA MET A 181 -17.19 3.36 -10.36
C MET A 181 -18.10 3.79 -11.53
N PHE A 182 -19.34 3.32 -11.55
CA PHE A 182 -20.34 3.74 -12.55
C PHE A 182 -21.32 4.74 -11.92
N LEU A 183 -21.06 6.03 -12.06
CA LEU A 183 -21.86 7.10 -11.48
C LEU A 183 -23.39 6.93 -11.65
N PRO A 184 -23.90 6.49 -12.82
CA PRO A 184 -25.35 6.27 -13.00
C PRO A 184 -25.93 5.16 -12.12
N LEU A 185 -25.09 4.25 -11.63
CA LEU A 185 -25.47 3.12 -10.78
C LEU A 185 -25.02 3.31 -9.32
N ALA A 186 -24.24 4.33 -9.05
CA ALA A 186 -23.70 4.60 -7.72
C ALA A 186 -24.78 5.21 -6.80
N ASN A 187 -24.92 4.65 -5.62
CA ASN A 187 -25.74 5.23 -4.57
C ASN A 187 -24.90 6.20 -3.72
N LEU A 188 -24.59 7.37 -4.27
CA LEU A 188 -23.71 8.34 -3.65
C LEU A 188 -24.37 8.97 -2.42
N VAL A 189 -23.60 9.07 -1.33
CA VAL A 189 -24.02 9.80 -0.12
C VAL A 189 -23.88 11.32 -0.32
N PRO A 190 -24.59 12.16 0.46
CA PRO A 190 -24.57 13.62 0.28
C PRO A 190 -23.18 14.24 0.20
N PHE A 191 -22.23 13.73 0.98
CA PHE A 191 -20.84 14.16 0.93
C PHE A 191 -20.22 13.95 -0.47
N GLN A 192 -20.38 12.77 -1.06
CA GLN A 192 -19.88 12.44 -2.38
C GLN A 192 -20.56 13.28 -3.47
N LEU A 193 -21.88 13.52 -3.33
CA LEU A 193 -22.62 14.38 -4.26
C LEU A 193 -22.08 15.82 -4.25
N THR A 194 -21.69 16.34 -3.09
CA THR A 194 -21.08 17.67 -2.99
C THR A 194 -19.74 17.75 -3.72
N LEU A 195 -18.97 16.64 -3.73
CA LEU A 195 -17.66 16.57 -4.43
C LEU A 195 -17.79 16.56 -5.97
N LEU A 196 -18.99 16.28 -6.51
CA LEU A 196 -19.22 16.35 -7.97
C LEU A 196 -19.33 17.79 -8.47
N ASP A 197 -19.61 18.76 -7.59
CA ASP A 197 -19.56 20.19 -7.88
C ASP A 197 -18.19 20.72 -7.43
N ALA A 198 -17.38 21.19 -8.37
CA ALA A 198 -16.01 21.61 -8.10
C ALA A 198 -15.93 22.73 -7.04
N ASP A 199 -16.80 23.74 -7.14
CA ASP A 199 -16.78 24.89 -6.22
C ASP A 199 -17.31 24.52 -4.83
N ALA A 200 -18.36 23.69 -4.75
CA ALA A 200 -18.91 23.23 -3.48
C ALA A 200 -17.96 22.24 -2.80
N GLY A 201 -17.35 21.36 -3.57
CA GLY A 201 -16.35 20.39 -3.10
C GLY A 201 -15.13 21.09 -2.52
N GLU A 202 -14.57 22.05 -3.22
CA GLU A 202 -13.42 22.84 -2.77
C GLU A 202 -13.71 23.56 -1.46
N ARG A 203 -14.85 24.30 -1.36
CA ARG A 203 -15.25 24.99 -0.13
C ARG A 203 -15.42 24.02 1.05
N MET A 204 -15.97 22.82 0.79
CA MET A 204 -16.17 21.82 1.83
C MET A 204 -14.84 21.24 2.32
N ILE A 205 -13.90 20.96 1.41
CA ILE A 205 -12.58 20.45 1.76
C ILE A 205 -11.83 21.49 2.59
N GLN A 206 -11.82 22.76 2.15
CA GLN A 206 -11.18 23.85 2.88
C GLN A 206 -11.78 24.03 4.28
N ALA A 207 -13.11 23.99 4.41
CA ALA A 207 -13.78 24.11 5.71
C ALA A 207 -13.40 22.96 6.66
N ARG A 208 -13.26 21.72 6.15
CA ARG A 208 -12.85 20.56 6.97
C ARG A 208 -11.38 20.62 7.35
N SER A 209 -10.52 21.05 6.44
CA SER A 209 -9.08 21.19 6.68
C SER A 209 -8.75 22.28 7.68
N ALA A 210 -9.61 23.30 7.78
CA ALA A 210 -9.48 24.39 8.75
C ALA A 210 -9.96 24.00 10.17
N GLN A 211 -10.62 22.85 10.36
CA GLN A 211 -11.04 22.41 11.68
C GLN A 211 -9.82 21.95 12.50
N PRO A 212 -9.70 22.36 13.77
CA PRO A 212 -8.63 21.86 14.63
C PRO A 212 -8.72 20.33 14.72
N ARG A 213 -7.57 19.66 14.62
CA ARG A 213 -7.52 18.22 14.88
C ARG A 213 -7.95 17.97 16.32
N ARG A 214 -8.79 16.95 16.52
CA ARG A 214 -9.14 16.52 17.88
C ARG A 214 -7.88 16.21 18.66
N THR A 215 -7.77 16.76 19.84
CA THR A 215 -6.72 16.40 20.80
C THR A 215 -7.16 15.18 21.60
N GLU A 216 -6.21 14.39 22.05
CA GLU A 216 -6.46 13.21 22.89
C GLU A 216 -7.35 13.62 24.10
N GLY A 217 -8.42 12.87 24.33
CA GLY A 217 -9.30 13.02 25.48
C GLY A 217 -10.61 13.79 25.26
N GLU A 218 -10.91 14.28 24.06
CA GLU A 218 -12.21 14.87 23.77
C GLU A 218 -13.30 13.79 23.58
N PRO A 219 -14.45 13.87 24.27
CA PRO A 219 -15.52 12.90 24.12
C PRO A 219 -16.14 12.95 22.73
N GLU A 220 -16.58 11.80 22.25
CA GLU A 220 -17.38 11.70 21.01
C GLU A 220 -18.69 12.50 21.18
N SER A 221 -18.91 13.48 20.30
CA SER A 221 -20.13 14.29 20.23
C SER A 221 -21.18 13.63 19.35
#